data_9cc8d3dc1d2e1dc8f51fbe89a34a90dc
#
_entry.id   9cc8d3dc1d2e1dc8f51fbe89a34a90dc
#
_cell.length_a   1.000
_cell.length_b   1.000
_cell.length_c   1.000
_cell.angle_alpha   90.00
_cell.angle_beta   90.00
_cell.angle_gamma   90.00
#
_symmetry.space_group_name_H-M   'P 1'
#
loop_
_entity.id
_entity.type
_entity.pdbx_description
1 polymer ?
#
loop_
_entity_poly.entity_id
_entity_poly.type
_entity_poly.pdbx_seq_one_letter_code
_entity_poly.pdbx_strand_id
1 'polypeptide(L)'
;AGSGVNDTAHSIRLSQEIEKLGPDALLVVTPYYIKTSHQGLIEHFEAIANSVDLPIVLYNVPGRTGQVMAPETILHLSQHKNIVAYKDAVGDIAHTLAVRNLVGDNIDIYSGNDDINVPIILAGGKGTISVLANVYPKATHLMCKYALERQVDKAFGLQLKYLDFIHMLFAEPNPMPVKKCVELIGKSACHYQ
;
A
#
# COMPACT_ATOMS: atom_id res chain seq x y z
N ALA A 1 7.49 -8.40 1.40
CA ALA A 1 6.51 -9.42 1.82
C ALA A 1 5.52 -8.84 2.83
N GLY A 2 4.28 -9.37 2.90
CA GLY A 2 3.28 -8.97 3.93
C GLY A 2 3.49 -9.75 5.23
N SER A 3 3.60 -9.05 6.37
CA SER A 3 3.82 -9.67 7.69
C SER A 3 2.88 -9.15 8.79
N GLY A 4 2.08 -8.10 8.51
CA GLY A 4 1.18 -7.51 9.50
C GLY A 4 -0.07 -8.35 9.74
N VAL A 5 -0.40 -8.58 11.01
CA VAL A 5 -1.67 -9.12 11.50
C VAL A 5 -2.21 -8.23 12.60
N ASN A 6 -3.38 -8.53 13.16
CA ASN A 6 -4.01 -7.70 14.20
C ASN A 6 -3.51 -7.95 15.64
N ASP A 7 -2.54 -8.81 15.80
CA ASP A 7 -1.86 -9.10 17.09
C ASP A 7 -0.37 -8.72 16.97
N THR A 8 0.12 -7.88 17.89
CA THR A 8 1.50 -7.37 17.83
C THR A 8 2.53 -8.47 17.99
N ALA A 9 2.35 -9.37 18.95
CA ALA A 9 3.31 -10.45 19.20
C ALA A 9 3.37 -11.45 18.02
N HIS A 10 2.23 -11.70 17.39
CA HIS A 10 2.17 -12.54 16.18
C HIS A 10 2.81 -11.81 14.98
N SER A 11 2.56 -10.52 14.79
CA SER A 11 3.20 -9.73 13.74
C SER A 11 4.73 -9.73 13.87
N ILE A 12 5.26 -9.62 15.10
CA ILE A 12 6.69 -9.71 15.37
C ILE A 12 7.23 -11.09 14.96
N ARG A 13 6.65 -12.17 15.44
CA ARG A 13 7.10 -13.53 15.09
C ARG A 13 7.07 -13.76 13.58
N LEU A 14 5.98 -13.40 12.93
CA LEU A 14 5.81 -13.56 11.47
C LEU A 14 6.83 -12.72 10.70
N SER A 15 7.08 -11.48 11.14
CA SER A 15 8.09 -10.60 10.52
C SER A 15 9.49 -11.20 10.61
N GLN A 16 9.88 -11.74 11.77
CA GLN A 16 11.17 -12.41 11.98
C GLN A 16 11.31 -13.71 11.17
N GLU A 17 10.23 -14.46 11.00
CA GLU A 17 10.23 -15.67 10.14
C GLU A 17 10.37 -15.29 8.66
N ILE A 18 9.66 -14.26 8.20
CA ILE A 18 9.72 -13.79 6.83
C ILE A 18 11.09 -13.16 6.53
N GLU A 19 11.68 -12.44 7.46
CA GLU A 19 13.02 -11.86 7.32
C GLU A 19 14.07 -12.90 6.93
N LYS A 20 14.01 -14.11 7.50
CA LYS A 20 14.90 -15.23 7.18
C LYS A 20 14.79 -15.71 5.72
N LEU A 21 13.69 -15.39 5.05
CA LEU A 21 13.46 -15.71 3.64
C LEU A 21 14.09 -14.67 2.68
N GLY A 22 14.67 -13.59 3.21
CA GLY A 22 15.41 -12.59 2.46
C GLY A 22 14.59 -11.67 1.56
N PRO A 23 13.37 -11.19 1.94
CA PRO A 23 12.70 -10.15 1.14
C PRO A 23 13.41 -8.81 1.33
N ASP A 24 13.19 -7.88 0.39
CA ASP A 24 13.78 -6.53 0.46
C ASP A 24 13.11 -5.63 1.51
N ALA A 25 11.83 -5.89 1.83
CA ALA A 25 11.05 -5.11 2.80
C ALA A 25 9.82 -5.88 3.30
N LEU A 26 9.28 -5.41 4.42
CA LEU A 26 8.04 -5.90 5.01
C LEU A 26 6.90 -4.89 4.80
N LEU A 27 5.74 -5.36 4.35
CA LEU A 27 4.50 -4.60 4.27
C LEU A 27 3.64 -4.93 5.48
N VAL A 28 3.47 -3.96 6.39
CA VAL A 28 2.76 -4.16 7.66
C VAL A 28 1.46 -3.36 7.63
N VAL A 29 0.34 -4.08 7.61
CA VAL A 29 -1.00 -3.48 7.63
C VAL A 29 -1.36 -3.02 9.05
N THR A 30 -2.14 -1.94 9.17
CA THR A 30 -2.78 -1.57 10.44
C THR A 30 -3.59 -2.74 11.00
N PRO A 31 -3.61 -2.95 12.33
CA PRO A 31 -4.45 -3.98 12.94
C PRO A 31 -5.90 -3.89 12.43
N TYR A 32 -6.43 -5.00 11.95
CA TYR A 32 -7.79 -5.11 11.43
C TYR A 32 -8.73 -5.69 12.49
N TYR A 33 -10.01 -5.34 12.43
CA TYR A 33 -11.07 -5.76 13.33
C TYR A 33 -10.97 -5.13 14.72
N ILE A 34 -9.83 -5.24 15.40
CA ILE A 34 -9.60 -4.65 16.74
C ILE A 34 -9.11 -3.22 16.56
N LYS A 35 -9.97 -2.24 16.85
CA LYS A 35 -9.60 -0.83 16.80
C LYS A 35 -8.74 -0.47 18.01
N THR A 36 -7.71 0.33 17.77
CA THR A 36 -6.82 0.84 18.82
C THR A 36 -6.70 2.36 18.75
N SER A 37 -6.08 2.98 19.76
CA SER A 37 -5.77 4.41 19.78
C SER A 37 -4.58 4.75 18.87
N HIS A 38 -4.34 6.04 18.62
CA HIS A 38 -3.13 6.51 17.92
C HIS A 38 -1.87 6.01 18.61
N GLN A 39 -1.81 6.11 19.94
CA GLN A 39 -0.69 5.62 20.74
C GLN A 39 -0.49 4.11 20.58
N GLY A 40 -1.58 3.34 20.59
CA GLY A 40 -1.51 1.88 20.36
C GLY A 40 -1.03 1.51 18.97
N LEU A 41 -1.34 2.31 17.93
CA LEU A 41 -0.76 2.12 16.58
C LEU A 41 0.74 2.39 16.59
N ILE A 42 1.19 3.47 17.24
CA ILE A 42 2.61 3.80 17.37
C ILE A 42 3.35 2.63 18.04
N GLU A 43 2.90 2.21 19.20
CA GLU A 43 3.52 1.11 19.96
C GLU A 43 3.54 -0.21 19.17
N HIS A 44 2.46 -0.51 18.44
CA HIS A 44 2.38 -1.70 17.58
C HIS A 44 3.44 -1.69 16.47
N PHE A 45 3.53 -0.60 15.71
CA PHE A 45 4.47 -0.51 14.60
C PHE A 45 5.92 -0.37 15.06
N GLU A 46 6.20 0.36 16.14
CA GLU A 46 7.53 0.47 16.72
C GLU A 46 8.01 -0.87 17.26
N ALA A 47 7.15 -1.64 17.95
CA ALA A 47 7.51 -2.97 18.43
C ALA A 47 7.89 -3.92 17.27
N ILE A 48 7.17 -3.88 16.16
CA ILE A 48 7.50 -4.67 14.96
C ILE A 48 8.81 -4.15 14.35
N ALA A 49 8.95 -2.85 14.16
CA ALA A 49 10.12 -2.24 13.53
C ALA A 49 11.41 -2.45 14.34
N ASN A 50 11.31 -2.52 15.67
CA ASN A 50 12.44 -2.82 16.56
C ASN A 50 12.81 -4.32 16.59
N SER A 51 11.96 -5.20 16.06
CA SER A 51 12.17 -6.66 16.11
C SER A 51 12.86 -7.25 14.89
N VAL A 52 13.06 -6.45 13.82
CA VAL A 52 13.66 -6.85 12.54
C VAL A 52 14.61 -5.78 12.03
N ASP A 53 15.53 -6.16 11.15
CA ASP A 53 16.44 -5.23 10.46
C ASP A 53 15.92 -4.77 9.10
N LEU A 54 14.91 -5.45 8.55
CA LEU A 54 14.33 -5.13 7.24
C LEU A 54 13.56 -3.80 7.25
N PRO A 55 13.59 -3.09 6.13
CA PRO A 55 12.73 -1.92 5.91
C PRO A 55 11.24 -2.26 6.03
N ILE A 56 10.48 -1.38 6.68
CA ILE A 56 9.03 -1.52 6.86
C ILE A 56 8.30 -0.49 6.00
N VAL A 57 7.28 -0.96 5.30
CA VAL A 57 6.28 -0.17 4.61
C VAL A 57 4.99 -0.20 5.43
N LEU A 58 4.59 0.92 5.99
CA LEU A 58 3.30 1.07 6.68
C LEU A 58 2.17 0.89 5.67
N TYR A 59 1.09 0.18 6.03
CA TYR A 59 -0.05 0.00 5.14
C TYR A 59 -1.36 0.42 5.81
N ASN A 60 -1.96 1.49 5.31
CA ASN A 60 -3.20 2.09 5.79
C ASN A 60 -4.34 1.80 4.81
N VAL A 61 -5.29 0.94 5.20
CA VAL A 61 -6.40 0.49 4.35
C VAL A 61 -7.71 0.43 5.14
N PRO A 62 -8.32 1.58 5.47
CA PRO A 62 -9.47 1.66 6.37
C PRO A 62 -10.67 0.81 5.93
N GLY A 63 -10.89 0.67 4.63
CA GLY A 63 -11.96 -0.16 4.08
C GLY A 63 -11.85 -1.65 4.45
N ARG A 64 -10.67 -2.11 4.90
CA ARG A 64 -10.44 -3.49 5.36
C ARG A 64 -10.18 -3.60 6.84
N THR A 65 -9.58 -2.58 7.45
CA THR A 65 -9.18 -2.63 8.86
C THR A 65 -10.21 -1.99 9.79
N GLY A 66 -11.07 -1.12 9.24
CA GLY A 66 -12.03 -0.34 10.03
C GLY A 66 -11.39 0.80 10.81
N GLN A 67 -10.11 1.10 10.56
CA GLN A 67 -9.35 2.15 11.25
C GLN A 67 -8.46 2.92 10.27
N VAL A 68 -8.44 4.25 10.37
CA VAL A 68 -7.53 5.13 9.64
C VAL A 68 -6.33 5.43 10.52
N MET A 69 -5.12 5.30 9.98
CA MET A 69 -3.91 5.86 10.58
C MET A 69 -3.86 7.35 10.25
N ALA A 70 -3.87 8.20 11.27
CA ALA A 70 -3.86 9.65 11.10
C ALA A 70 -2.49 10.14 10.56
N PRO A 71 -2.45 11.30 9.87
CA PRO A 71 -1.20 11.87 9.37
C PRO A 71 -0.14 12.09 10.45
N GLU A 72 -0.55 12.49 11.67
CA GLU A 72 0.34 12.70 12.81
C GLU A 72 0.97 11.39 13.31
N THR A 73 0.22 10.28 13.26
CA THR A 73 0.74 8.95 13.57
C THR A 73 1.80 8.52 12.55
N ILE A 74 1.54 8.80 11.27
CA ILE A 74 2.50 8.49 10.19
C ILE A 74 3.74 9.36 10.34
N LEU A 75 3.60 10.65 10.67
CA LEU A 75 4.73 11.54 10.95
C LEU A 75 5.60 11.00 12.09
N HIS A 76 4.98 10.56 13.20
CA HIS A 76 5.73 9.98 14.32
C HIS A 76 6.51 8.74 13.87
N LEU A 77 5.83 7.80 13.23
CA LEU A 77 6.43 6.55 12.76
C LEU A 77 7.50 6.77 11.68
N SER A 78 7.39 7.83 10.87
CA SER A 78 8.38 8.16 9.84
C SER A 78 9.77 8.55 10.39
N GLN A 79 9.87 8.77 11.69
CA GLN A 79 11.15 9.06 12.35
C GLN A 79 11.90 7.79 12.77
N HIS A 80 11.26 6.63 12.68
CA HIS A 80 11.90 5.35 12.99
C HIS A 80 12.78 4.90 11.80
N LYS A 81 14.04 4.57 12.07
CA LYS A 81 15.05 4.24 11.04
C LYS A 81 14.65 3.13 10.05
N ASN A 82 13.87 2.14 10.52
CA ASN A 82 13.43 1.01 9.70
C ASN A 82 12.10 1.25 9.00
N ILE A 83 11.37 2.34 9.30
CA ILE A 83 10.10 2.67 8.65
C ILE A 83 10.42 3.62 7.50
N VAL A 84 10.42 3.10 6.28
CA VAL A 84 10.93 3.80 5.09
C VAL A 84 9.87 4.23 4.10
N ALA A 85 8.66 3.67 4.21
CA ALA A 85 7.60 3.97 3.27
C ALA A 85 6.21 3.82 3.88
N TYR A 86 5.25 4.44 3.20
CA TYR A 86 3.83 4.41 3.52
C TYR A 86 3.03 4.04 2.26
N LYS A 87 2.25 2.95 2.32
CA LYS A 87 1.25 2.59 1.32
C LYS A 87 -0.08 3.18 1.72
N ASP A 88 -0.55 4.16 0.94
CA ASP A 88 -1.82 4.85 1.12
C ASP A 88 -2.94 4.16 0.33
N ALA A 89 -3.85 3.51 1.04
CA ALA A 89 -5.08 2.96 0.51
C ALA A 89 -6.32 3.49 1.25
N VAL A 90 -6.25 4.75 1.68
CA VAL A 90 -7.38 5.46 2.31
C VAL A 90 -8.45 5.81 1.26
N GLY A 91 -8.03 6.12 0.03
CA GLY A 91 -8.94 6.51 -1.05
C GLY A 91 -9.32 7.99 -1.02
N ASP A 92 -8.62 8.80 -0.22
CA ASP A 92 -8.82 10.24 -0.10
C ASP A 92 -7.52 10.99 -0.36
N ILE A 93 -7.47 11.72 -1.46
CA ILE A 93 -6.29 12.52 -1.82
C ILE A 93 -6.00 13.63 -0.81
N ALA A 94 -7.00 14.15 -0.12
CA ALA A 94 -6.80 15.14 0.92
C ALA A 94 -6.01 14.55 2.10
N HIS A 95 -6.27 13.28 2.46
CA HIS A 95 -5.47 12.55 3.44
C HIS A 95 -4.01 12.41 2.97
N THR A 96 -3.81 11.98 1.71
CA THR A 96 -2.46 11.85 1.13
C THR A 96 -1.68 13.17 1.18
N LEU A 97 -2.35 14.31 0.85
CA LEU A 97 -1.74 15.63 0.89
C LEU A 97 -1.39 16.05 2.33
N ALA A 98 -2.25 15.76 3.30
CA ALA A 98 -1.97 16.02 4.72
C ALA A 98 -0.77 15.22 5.20
N VAL A 99 -0.69 13.92 4.86
CA VAL A 99 0.48 13.08 5.15
C VAL A 99 1.73 13.68 4.50
N ARG A 100 1.70 13.96 3.19
CA ARG A 100 2.86 14.50 2.46
C ARG A 100 3.35 15.83 3.04
N ASN A 101 2.42 16.70 3.44
CA ASN A 101 2.75 17.99 4.07
C ASN A 101 3.53 17.82 5.39
N LEU A 102 3.17 16.81 6.19
CA LEU A 102 3.80 16.56 7.48
C LEU A 102 5.11 15.78 7.36
N VAL A 103 5.12 14.69 6.57
CA VAL A 103 6.30 13.81 6.51
C VAL A 103 7.39 14.34 5.57
N GLY A 104 7.05 15.22 4.62
CA GLY A 104 8.01 15.71 3.63
C GLY A 104 8.65 14.55 2.86
N ASP A 105 9.96 14.50 2.84
CA ASP A 105 10.76 13.44 2.19
C ASP A 105 11.29 12.38 3.18
N ASN A 106 10.81 12.35 4.43
CA ASN A 106 11.28 11.41 5.44
C ASN A 106 10.95 9.95 5.09
N ILE A 107 9.80 9.71 4.44
CA ILE A 107 9.42 8.38 3.94
C ILE A 107 8.82 8.48 2.55
N ASP A 108 8.94 7.40 1.77
CA ASP A 108 8.33 7.29 0.45
C ASP A 108 6.83 6.97 0.55
N ILE A 109 6.01 7.65 -0.25
CA ILE A 109 4.57 7.38 -0.33
C ILE A 109 4.26 6.58 -1.59
N TYR A 110 3.56 5.46 -1.44
CA TYR A 110 3.06 4.63 -2.54
C TYR A 110 1.54 4.60 -2.53
N SER A 111 0.93 4.72 -3.71
CA SER A 111 -0.50 4.50 -3.87
C SER A 111 -0.85 3.04 -3.60
N GLY A 112 -1.92 2.81 -2.84
CA GLY A 112 -2.56 1.50 -2.66
C GLY A 112 -3.90 1.40 -3.38
N ASN A 113 -4.34 2.49 -4.06
CA ASN A 113 -5.61 2.59 -4.78
C ASN A 113 -5.36 2.90 -6.26
N ASP A 114 -5.63 1.92 -7.13
CA ASP A 114 -5.32 2.02 -8.56
C ASP A 114 -6.08 3.15 -9.27
N ASP A 115 -7.25 3.54 -8.80
CA ASP A 115 -8.09 4.60 -9.35
C ASP A 115 -7.54 6.02 -9.13
N ILE A 116 -6.62 6.19 -8.17
CA ILE A 116 -5.98 7.49 -7.86
C ILE A 116 -4.44 7.42 -7.89
N ASN A 117 -3.86 6.46 -8.62
CA ASN A 117 -2.40 6.33 -8.73
C ASN A 117 -1.74 7.62 -9.23
N VAL A 118 -2.25 8.20 -10.31
CA VAL A 118 -1.66 9.40 -10.92
C VAL A 118 -1.76 10.61 -9.99
N PRO A 119 -2.91 10.94 -9.39
CA PRO A 119 -2.99 12.00 -8.38
C PRO A 119 -1.99 11.87 -7.24
N ILE A 120 -1.87 10.66 -6.64
CA ILE A 120 -0.92 10.42 -5.54
C ILE A 120 0.53 10.61 -5.98
N ILE A 121 0.91 10.10 -7.16
CA ILE A 121 2.28 10.25 -7.67
C ILE A 121 2.59 11.72 -7.97
N LEU A 122 1.65 12.46 -8.58
CA LEU A 122 1.82 13.89 -8.84
C LEU A 122 1.89 14.73 -7.55
N ALA A 123 1.27 14.28 -6.47
CA ALA A 123 1.38 14.87 -5.14
C ALA A 123 2.72 14.53 -4.44
N GLY A 124 3.61 13.80 -5.08
CA GLY A 124 4.95 13.45 -4.54
C GLY A 124 5.12 11.98 -4.17
N GLY A 125 4.14 11.13 -4.48
CA GLY A 125 4.27 9.68 -4.34
C GLY A 125 5.32 9.10 -5.30
N LYS A 126 5.89 7.96 -4.93
CA LYS A 126 6.98 7.29 -5.68
C LYS A 126 6.49 6.19 -6.63
N GLY A 127 5.23 5.82 -6.55
CA GLY A 127 4.65 4.77 -7.39
C GLY A 127 3.39 4.16 -6.78
N THR A 128 3.13 2.89 -7.11
CA THR A 128 1.95 2.16 -6.63
C THR A 128 2.29 0.73 -6.22
N ILE A 129 1.56 0.21 -5.25
CA ILE A 129 1.47 -1.22 -4.94
C ILE A 129 0.07 -1.67 -5.37
N SER A 130 -0.05 -2.11 -6.61
CA SER A 130 -1.23 -2.14 -7.46
C SER A 130 -1.86 -3.53 -7.58
N VAL A 131 -3.20 -3.58 -7.64
CA VAL A 131 -3.96 -4.77 -8.07
C VAL A 131 -3.97 -4.88 -9.59
N LEU A 132 -4.14 -3.76 -10.31
CA LEU A 132 -4.13 -3.68 -11.78
C LEU A 132 -2.85 -4.27 -12.38
N ALA A 133 -1.71 -4.10 -11.70
CA ALA A 133 -0.41 -4.60 -12.16
C ALA A 133 -0.35 -6.13 -12.34
N ASN A 134 -1.22 -6.89 -11.68
CA ASN A 134 -1.29 -8.35 -11.87
C ASN A 134 -1.82 -8.74 -13.26
N VAL A 135 -2.64 -7.87 -13.88
CA VAL A 135 -3.27 -8.13 -15.20
C VAL A 135 -2.61 -7.29 -16.30
N TYR A 136 -2.34 -6.01 -16.00
CA TYR A 136 -1.76 -5.04 -16.93
C TYR A 136 -0.46 -4.40 -16.38
N PRO A 137 0.61 -5.19 -16.14
CA PRO A 137 1.85 -4.68 -15.53
C PRO A 137 2.50 -3.58 -16.37
N LYS A 138 2.53 -3.73 -17.70
CA LYS A 138 3.10 -2.71 -18.60
C LYS A 138 2.33 -1.38 -18.55
N ALA A 139 1.00 -1.43 -18.53
CA ALA A 139 0.19 -0.23 -18.45
C ALA A 139 0.37 0.49 -17.13
N THR A 140 0.36 -0.25 -16.01
CA THR A 140 0.61 0.29 -14.67
C THR A 140 2.01 0.90 -14.57
N HIS A 141 3.03 0.22 -15.08
CA HIS A 141 4.39 0.76 -15.14
C HIS A 141 4.46 2.07 -15.91
N LEU A 142 3.88 2.13 -17.13
CA LEU A 142 3.89 3.34 -17.95
C LEU A 142 3.10 4.48 -17.31
N MET A 143 1.98 4.19 -16.66
CA MET A 143 1.21 5.17 -15.89
C MET A 143 2.06 5.82 -14.80
N CYS A 144 2.74 5.02 -13.98
CA CYS A 144 3.64 5.51 -12.95
C CYS A 144 4.82 6.28 -13.55
N LYS A 145 5.47 5.73 -14.59
CA LYS A 145 6.59 6.38 -15.27
C LYS A 145 6.21 7.76 -15.78
N TYR A 146 5.10 7.88 -16.52
CA TYR A 146 4.66 9.17 -17.04
C TYR A 146 4.31 10.18 -15.93
N ALA A 147 3.70 9.71 -14.84
CA ALA A 147 3.40 10.58 -13.70
C ALA A 147 4.69 11.08 -13.02
N LEU A 148 5.68 10.21 -12.80
CA LEU A 148 6.99 10.57 -12.22
C LEU A 148 7.78 11.52 -13.12
N GLU A 149 7.70 11.33 -14.45
CA GLU A 149 8.31 12.21 -15.45
C GLU A 149 7.51 13.50 -15.72
N ARG A 150 6.43 13.74 -14.98
CA ARG A 150 5.53 14.89 -15.14
C ARG A 150 4.87 14.99 -16.51
N GLN A 151 4.73 13.87 -17.24
CA GLN A 151 3.99 13.78 -18.48
C GLN A 151 2.48 13.58 -18.18
N VAL A 152 1.86 14.62 -17.62
CA VAL A 152 0.54 14.57 -16.96
C VAL A 152 -0.55 14.01 -17.88
N ASP A 153 -0.63 14.51 -19.14
CA ASP A 153 -1.67 14.09 -20.09
C ASP A 153 -1.55 12.59 -20.43
N LYS A 154 -0.32 12.09 -20.60
CA LYS A 154 -0.09 10.66 -20.88
C LYS A 154 -0.42 9.79 -19.66
N ALA A 155 -0.06 10.25 -18.47
CA ALA A 155 -0.36 9.54 -17.24
C ALA A 155 -1.87 9.42 -17.02
N PHE A 156 -2.59 10.54 -17.08
CA PHE A 156 -4.06 10.54 -16.97
C PHE A 156 -4.75 9.82 -18.12
N GLY A 157 -4.21 9.90 -19.36
CA GLY A 157 -4.73 9.14 -20.49
C GLY A 157 -4.76 7.63 -20.20
N LEU A 158 -3.71 7.09 -19.55
CA LEU A 158 -3.69 5.69 -19.10
C LEU A 158 -4.60 5.45 -17.88
N GLN A 159 -4.58 6.34 -16.89
CA GLN A 159 -5.44 6.23 -15.70
C GLN A 159 -6.91 6.11 -16.10
N LEU A 160 -7.38 7.02 -16.94
CA LEU A 160 -8.78 7.08 -17.39
C LEU A 160 -9.12 5.90 -18.31
N LYS A 161 -8.19 5.50 -19.19
CA LYS A 161 -8.38 4.32 -20.06
C LYS A 161 -8.68 3.04 -19.28
N TYR A 162 -8.06 2.86 -18.14
CA TYR A 162 -8.21 1.65 -17.33
C TYR A 162 -9.18 1.81 -16.16
N LEU A 163 -9.80 2.98 -15.98
CA LEU A 163 -10.60 3.29 -14.79
C LEU A 163 -11.76 2.31 -14.58
N ASP A 164 -12.54 2.02 -15.61
CA ASP A 164 -13.66 1.08 -15.53
C ASP A 164 -13.19 -0.33 -15.20
N PHE A 165 -12.04 -0.75 -15.76
CA PHE A 165 -11.45 -2.04 -15.44
C PHE A 165 -10.95 -2.09 -14.00
N ILE A 166 -10.34 -0.99 -13.50
CA ILE A 166 -9.94 -0.86 -12.09
C ILE A 166 -11.16 -1.02 -11.19
N HIS A 167 -12.26 -0.32 -11.46
CA HIS A 167 -13.49 -0.43 -10.68
C HIS A 167 -14.05 -1.87 -10.70
N MET A 168 -14.00 -2.54 -11.86
CA MET A 168 -14.43 -3.94 -11.97
C MET A 168 -13.57 -4.87 -11.10
N LEU A 169 -12.26 -4.61 -10.93
CA LEU A 169 -11.40 -5.40 -10.04
C LEU A 169 -11.80 -5.32 -8.55
N PHE A 170 -12.63 -4.33 -8.18
CA PHE A 170 -13.13 -4.12 -6.83
C PHE A 170 -14.65 -4.24 -6.71
N ALA A 171 -15.35 -4.70 -7.77
CA ALA A 171 -16.79 -4.98 -7.74
C ALA A 171 -17.15 -6.10 -6.74
N GLU A 172 -16.23 -7.02 -6.54
CA GLU A 172 -16.25 -8.05 -5.50
C GLU A 172 -15.02 -7.90 -4.60
N PRO A 173 -15.00 -8.50 -3.39
CA PRO A 173 -13.83 -8.41 -2.52
C PRO A 173 -12.54 -8.87 -3.20
N ASN A 174 -11.55 -7.99 -3.29
CA ASN A 174 -10.22 -8.37 -3.77
C ASN A 174 -9.61 -9.43 -2.81
N PRO A 175 -9.02 -10.54 -3.30
CA PRO A 175 -8.47 -10.73 -4.65
C PRO A 175 -9.35 -11.53 -5.65
N MET A 176 -10.65 -11.74 -5.38
CA MET A 176 -11.47 -12.60 -6.23
C MET A 176 -11.51 -12.16 -7.71
N PRO A 177 -11.84 -10.90 -8.07
CA PRO A 177 -11.88 -10.51 -9.47
C PRO A 177 -10.51 -10.57 -10.15
N VAL A 178 -9.44 -10.13 -9.50
CA VAL A 178 -8.10 -10.17 -10.10
C VAL A 178 -7.60 -11.60 -10.32
N LYS A 179 -7.89 -12.54 -9.41
CA LYS A 179 -7.57 -13.96 -9.61
C LYS A 179 -8.28 -14.50 -10.86
N LYS A 180 -9.56 -14.17 -11.05
CA LYS A 180 -10.30 -14.57 -12.25
C LYS A 180 -9.74 -13.96 -13.52
N CYS A 181 -9.34 -12.69 -13.49
CA CYS A 181 -8.68 -12.06 -14.64
C CYS A 181 -7.36 -12.75 -14.99
N VAL A 182 -6.52 -13.07 -14.00
CA VAL A 182 -5.23 -13.74 -14.19
C VAL A 182 -5.43 -15.16 -14.75
N GLU A 183 -6.46 -15.88 -14.32
CA GLU A 183 -6.86 -17.16 -14.90
C GLU A 183 -7.26 -17.02 -16.38
N LEU A 184 -8.14 -16.07 -16.69
CA LEU A 184 -8.63 -15.83 -18.06
C LEU A 184 -7.51 -15.50 -19.06
N ILE A 185 -6.46 -14.83 -18.61
CA ILE A 185 -5.27 -14.55 -19.45
C ILE A 185 -4.24 -15.70 -19.45
N GLY A 186 -4.58 -16.84 -18.84
CA GLY A 186 -3.74 -18.05 -18.86
C GLY A 186 -2.44 -17.96 -18.04
N LYS A 187 -2.38 -17.06 -17.03
CA LYS A 187 -1.17 -16.87 -16.20
C LYS A 187 -1.20 -17.63 -14.87
N SER A 188 -2.34 -18.16 -14.50
CA SER A 188 -2.50 -18.96 -13.27
C SER A 188 -3.70 -19.90 -13.42
N ALA A 189 -3.62 -21.09 -12.79
CA ALA A 189 -4.80 -21.90 -12.51
C ALA A 189 -5.35 -21.43 -11.15
N CYS A 190 -6.46 -20.69 -11.15
CA CYS A 190 -7.09 -20.26 -9.91
C CYS A 190 -8.02 -21.35 -9.40
N HIS A 191 -7.65 -21.98 -8.29
CA HIS A 191 -8.60 -22.72 -7.49
C HIS A 191 -9.26 -21.71 -6.53
N TYR A 192 -10.58 -21.54 -6.70
CA TYR A 192 -11.35 -20.73 -5.75
C TYR A 192 -11.51 -21.51 -4.45
N GLN A 193 -11.13 -20.91 -3.35
CA GLN A 193 -11.54 -21.28 -2.02
C GLN A 193 -12.54 -20.26 -1.52
#